data_0d46c90e23c5ea094728e45ffdbd3781
#
_entry.id   0d46c90e23c5ea094728e45ffdbd3781
#
_cell.length_a   1.000
_cell.length_b   1.000
_cell.length_c   1.000
_cell.angle_alpha   90.00
_cell.angle_beta   90.00
_cell.angle_gamma   90.00
#
_symmetry.space_group_name_H-M   'P 1'
#
loop_
_entity.id
_entity.type
_entity.pdbx_description
1 polymer ?
#
loop_
_entity_poly.entity_id
_entity_poly.type
_entity_poly.pdbx_seq_one_letter_code
_entity_poly.pdbx_strand_id
1 'polypeptide(L)'
;MENIVLIKPHERITNTAQTSGMIRQAAVTPELCNNNGLWVGLVSAPPGSSGAHHHGDAESAIYIIRGKIRMYFGDNLETSLEAEAGDFIYVAPNTIHVEENLSSEEPVEFIVARNATSSLVVNVSE
;
A
#
# COMPACT_ATOMS: atom_id res chain seq x y z
N MET A 1 17.47 -15.39 -17.37
CA MET A 1 16.78 -14.59 -16.34
C MET A 1 17.79 -14.07 -15.33
N GLU A 2 17.65 -12.81 -14.96
CA GLU A 2 18.53 -12.17 -14.01
C GLU A 2 18.20 -12.59 -12.59
N ASN A 3 19.20 -12.90 -11.77
CA ASN A 3 19.01 -13.21 -10.35
C ASN A 3 18.89 -11.94 -9.50
N ILE A 4 19.33 -10.83 -10.02
CA ILE A 4 19.23 -9.52 -9.38
C ILE A 4 18.67 -8.56 -10.41
N VAL A 5 17.62 -7.85 -10.05
CA VAL A 5 16.92 -6.93 -10.97
C VAL A 5 16.82 -5.55 -10.33
N LEU A 6 17.21 -4.53 -11.08
CA LEU A 6 17.09 -3.14 -10.66
C LEU A 6 15.86 -2.53 -11.32
N ILE A 7 14.98 -1.93 -10.54
CA ILE A 7 13.81 -1.21 -11.04
C ILE A 7 13.98 0.27 -10.69
N LYS A 8 14.14 1.08 -11.72
CA LYS A 8 14.29 2.54 -11.58
C LYS A 8 12.93 3.22 -11.48
N PRO A 9 12.88 4.47 -11.01
CA PRO A 9 11.58 5.17 -10.86
C PRO A 9 10.73 5.18 -12.13
N HIS A 10 11.32 5.39 -13.30
CA HIS A 10 10.57 5.45 -14.57
C HIS A 10 10.10 4.07 -15.05
N GLU A 11 10.56 3.00 -14.42
CA GLU A 11 10.19 1.63 -14.78
C GLU A 11 9.04 1.10 -13.90
N ARG A 12 8.63 1.84 -12.88
CA ARG A 12 7.49 1.45 -12.04
C ARG A 12 6.21 1.42 -12.86
N ILE A 13 5.30 0.55 -12.49
CA ILE A 13 4.03 0.38 -13.20
C ILE A 13 2.89 1.03 -12.42
N THR A 14 2.15 1.94 -13.06
CA THR A 14 0.93 2.50 -12.49
C THR A 14 -0.31 1.74 -12.95
N ASN A 15 -0.19 0.90 -13.97
CA ASN A 15 -1.25 0.02 -14.45
C ASN A 15 -1.41 -1.17 -13.49
N THR A 16 -1.88 -0.89 -12.30
CA THR A 16 -2.08 -1.85 -11.21
C THR A 16 -3.38 -1.50 -10.49
N ALA A 17 -3.89 -2.41 -9.66
CA ALA A 17 -5.12 -2.17 -8.93
C ALA A 17 -4.98 -0.96 -8.01
N GLN A 18 -5.99 -0.10 -8.02
CA GLN A 18 -5.98 1.15 -7.26
C GLN A 18 -7.15 1.21 -6.29
N THR A 19 -7.03 2.10 -5.30
CA THR A 19 -8.08 2.44 -4.36
C THR A 19 -8.29 3.95 -4.44
N SER A 20 -9.53 4.41 -4.35
CA SER A 20 -9.84 5.85 -4.35
C SER A 20 -9.03 6.56 -3.27
N GLY A 21 -8.42 7.68 -3.63
CA GLY A 21 -7.59 8.48 -2.72
C GLY A 21 -6.17 7.96 -2.55
N MET A 22 -5.72 7.03 -3.40
CA MET A 22 -4.37 6.47 -3.34
C MET A 22 -3.86 6.20 -4.74
N ILE A 23 -2.56 6.38 -4.95
CA ILE A 23 -1.89 6.01 -6.20
C ILE A 23 -0.78 5.02 -5.87
N ARG A 24 -0.86 3.82 -6.45
CA ARG A 24 0.15 2.78 -6.28
C ARG A 24 1.02 2.68 -7.51
N GLN A 25 2.33 2.60 -7.30
CA GLN A 25 3.31 2.35 -8.36
C GLN A 25 4.02 1.05 -8.02
N ALA A 26 3.76 0.01 -8.80
CA ALA A 26 4.38 -1.30 -8.56
C ALA A 26 5.82 -1.30 -9.04
N ALA A 27 6.73 -1.83 -8.25
CA ALA A 27 8.15 -1.89 -8.57
C ALA A 27 8.67 -3.33 -8.61
N VAL A 28 8.47 -4.09 -7.55
CA VAL A 28 8.88 -5.50 -7.51
C VAL A 28 7.62 -6.35 -7.66
N THR A 29 7.52 -7.03 -8.79
CA THR A 29 6.35 -7.85 -9.12
C THR A 29 6.80 -9.07 -9.90
N PRO A 30 5.95 -10.11 -10.02
CA PRO A 30 6.26 -11.23 -10.91
C PRO A 30 6.52 -10.80 -12.35
N GLU A 31 5.80 -9.78 -12.83
CA GLU A 31 5.95 -9.28 -14.19
C GLU A 31 7.30 -8.63 -14.45
N LEU A 32 7.77 -7.80 -13.51
CA LEU A 32 9.02 -7.07 -13.67
C LEU A 32 10.24 -7.86 -13.24
N CYS A 33 10.09 -8.75 -12.28
CA CYS A 33 11.22 -9.43 -11.63
C CYS A 33 11.16 -10.95 -11.75
N ASN A 34 10.09 -11.48 -12.34
CA ASN A 34 9.88 -12.92 -12.49
C ASN A 34 10.01 -13.67 -11.17
N ASN A 35 9.37 -13.17 -10.13
CA ASN A 35 9.34 -13.79 -8.82
C ASN A 35 8.05 -14.59 -8.60
N ASN A 36 7.97 -15.31 -7.49
CA ASN A 36 6.88 -16.24 -7.19
C ASN A 36 5.93 -15.78 -6.10
N GLY A 37 5.88 -14.53 -5.78
CA GLY A 37 4.94 -14.11 -4.75
C GLY A 37 5.43 -12.96 -3.90
N LEU A 38 6.16 -12.04 -4.52
CA LEU A 38 6.60 -10.83 -3.86
C LEU A 38 6.12 -9.63 -4.67
N TRP A 39 5.33 -8.78 -4.05
CA TRP A 39 4.88 -7.53 -4.61
C TRP A 39 5.33 -6.38 -3.72
N VAL A 40 6.04 -5.42 -4.27
CA VAL A 40 6.48 -4.21 -3.54
C VAL A 40 6.17 -3.00 -4.40
N GLY A 41 5.57 -2.00 -3.79
CA GLY A 41 5.23 -0.76 -4.50
C GLY A 41 5.34 0.46 -3.61
N LEU A 42 5.35 1.61 -4.28
CA LEU A 42 5.30 2.91 -3.64
C LEU A 42 3.86 3.41 -3.70
N VAL A 43 3.37 3.93 -2.59
CA VAL A 43 2.03 4.51 -2.51
C VAL A 43 2.17 5.99 -2.18
N SER A 44 1.39 6.79 -2.88
CA SER A 44 1.26 8.22 -2.62
C SER A 44 -0.21 8.54 -2.45
N ALA A 45 -0.54 9.36 -1.45
CA ALA A 45 -1.91 9.78 -1.20
C ALA A 45 -1.97 11.25 -0.84
N PRO A 46 -2.83 12.03 -1.52
CA PRO A 46 -3.07 13.43 -1.15
C PRO A 46 -3.77 13.52 0.20
N PRO A 47 -3.94 14.73 0.75
CA PRO A 47 -4.76 14.90 1.95
C PRO A 47 -6.15 14.29 1.78
N GLY A 48 -6.69 13.74 2.85
CA GLY A 48 -7.98 13.05 2.85
C GLY A 48 -7.85 11.58 3.16
N SER A 49 -8.91 10.83 2.94
CA SER A 49 -8.99 9.41 3.26
C SER A 49 -9.07 8.55 2.00
N SER A 50 -8.48 7.36 2.07
CA SER A 50 -8.68 6.34 1.03
C SER A 50 -10.08 5.74 1.15
N GLY A 51 -10.51 5.02 0.11
CA GLY A 51 -11.64 4.12 0.23
C GLY A 51 -11.28 2.92 1.12
N ALA A 52 -12.29 2.27 1.66
CA ALA A 52 -12.09 1.06 2.45
C ALA A 52 -11.69 -0.10 1.53
N HIS A 53 -10.71 -0.89 1.94
CA HIS A 53 -10.19 -1.99 1.13
C HIS A 53 -9.45 -3.01 1.97
N HIS A 54 -9.17 -4.17 1.38
CA HIS A 54 -8.28 -5.17 1.96
C HIS A 54 -7.47 -5.84 0.85
N HIS A 55 -6.57 -6.71 1.21
CA HIS A 55 -5.62 -7.33 0.28
C HIS A 55 -5.74 -8.86 0.26
N GLY A 56 -6.97 -9.37 0.46
CA GLY A 56 -7.24 -10.80 0.43
C GLY A 56 -6.37 -11.55 1.42
N ASP A 57 -5.84 -12.69 1.00
CA ASP A 57 -5.02 -13.54 1.86
C ASP A 57 -3.57 -13.07 2.03
N ALA A 58 -3.21 -11.98 1.40
CA ALA A 58 -1.84 -11.45 1.50
C ALA A 58 -1.62 -10.72 2.82
N GLU A 59 -0.43 -10.90 3.36
CA GLU A 59 0.06 -10.06 4.44
C GLU A 59 0.78 -8.86 3.85
N SER A 60 0.73 -7.73 4.53
CA SER A 60 1.42 -6.51 4.08
C SER A 60 2.31 -5.95 5.17
N ALA A 61 3.43 -5.40 4.77
CA ALA A 61 4.26 -4.55 5.60
C ALA A 61 4.34 -3.18 4.95
N ILE A 62 4.17 -2.14 5.75
CA ILE A 62 4.18 -0.76 5.27
C ILE A 62 5.30 -0.03 5.98
N TYR A 63 6.07 0.76 5.23
CA TYR A 63 7.08 1.65 5.78
C TYR A 63 6.77 3.08 5.35
N ILE A 64 6.56 3.99 6.31
CA ILE A 64 6.23 5.38 6.03
C ILE A 64 7.53 6.12 5.71
N ILE A 65 7.61 6.65 4.48
CA ILE A 65 8.77 7.43 4.01
C ILE A 65 8.60 8.90 4.40
N ARG A 66 7.39 9.42 4.23
CA ARG A 66 7.11 10.85 4.36
C ARG A 66 5.67 11.06 4.79
N GLY A 67 5.46 11.95 5.74
CA GLY A 67 4.14 12.33 6.19
C GLY A 67 3.66 11.52 7.37
N LYS A 68 2.36 11.63 7.64
CA LYS A 68 1.72 11.01 8.79
C LYS A 68 0.34 10.52 8.40
N ILE A 69 0.01 9.28 8.76
CA ILE A 69 -1.30 8.69 8.47
C ILE A 69 -1.98 8.25 9.74
N ARG A 70 -3.31 8.17 9.66
CA ARG A 70 -4.12 7.43 10.62
C ARG A 70 -4.76 6.28 9.86
N MET A 71 -4.61 5.07 10.38
CA MET A 71 -5.22 3.89 9.79
C MET A 71 -6.38 3.43 10.66
N TYR A 72 -7.56 3.29 10.04
CA TYR A 72 -8.77 2.80 10.69
C TYR A 72 -8.98 1.35 10.32
N PHE A 73 -9.36 0.53 11.29
CA PHE A 73 -9.60 -0.89 11.09
C PHE A 73 -10.51 -1.45 12.19
N GLY A 74 -10.76 -2.74 12.15
CA GLY A 74 -11.61 -3.40 13.13
C GLY A 74 -13.10 -3.24 12.82
N ASP A 75 -13.95 -3.67 13.75
CA ASP A 75 -15.40 -3.62 13.58
C ASP A 75 -15.87 -2.19 13.35
N ASN A 76 -16.58 -1.98 12.23
CA ASN A 76 -17.07 -0.66 11.82
C ASN A 76 -15.96 0.40 11.72
N LEU A 77 -14.71 -0.05 11.51
CA LEU A 77 -13.55 0.85 11.40
C LEU A 77 -13.38 1.74 12.63
N GLU A 78 -13.70 1.21 13.81
CA GLU A 78 -13.69 1.98 15.05
C GLU A 78 -12.32 2.06 15.73
N THR A 79 -11.40 1.16 15.38
CA THR A 79 -10.06 1.16 15.95
C THR A 79 -9.14 1.95 15.01
N SER A 80 -8.21 2.70 15.56
CA SER A 80 -7.26 3.43 14.75
C SER A 80 -5.88 3.47 15.39
N LEU A 81 -4.89 3.70 14.54
CA LEU A 81 -3.52 3.98 14.95
C LEU A 81 -2.96 5.09 14.07
N GLU A 82 -1.92 5.75 14.55
CA GLU A 82 -1.21 6.77 13.78
C GLU A 82 0.22 6.32 13.55
N ALA A 83 0.73 6.62 12.37
CA ALA A 83 2.11 6.31 11.99
C ALA A 83 2.71 7.47 11.21
N GLU A 84 4.00 7.69 11.39
CA GLU A 84 4.72 8.77 10.72
C GLU A 84 6.03 8.25 10.13
N ALA A 85 6.74 9.12 9.43
CA ALA A 85 8.00 8.75 8.76
C ALA A 85 8.91 7.96 9.69
N GLY A 86 9.37 6.81 9.22
CA GLY A 86 10.21 5.89 9.99
C GLY A 86 9.47 4.73 10.63
N ASP A 87 8.14 4.78 10.68
CA ASP A 87 7.34 3.73 11.31
C ASP A 87 7.04 2.59 10.33
N PHE A 88 6.95 1.39 10.88
CA PHE A 88 6.46 0.21 10.16
C PHE A 88 5.07 -0.17 10.66
N ILE A 89 4.22 -0.63 9.74
CA ILE A 89 2.90 -1.17 10.06
C ILE A 89 2.79 -2.55 9.46
N TYR A 90 2.23 -3.49 10.21
CA TYR A 90 1.86 -4.81 9.70
C TYR A 90 0.35 -4.87 9.49
N VAL A 91 -0.09 -5.40 8.35
CA VAL A 91 -1.52 -5.61 8.05
C VAL A 91 -1.75 -7.09 7.79
N ALA A 92 -2.57 -7.71 8.65
CA ALA A 92 -2.91 -9.13 8.55
C ALA A 92 -3.80 -9.41 7.33
N PRO A 93 -3.89 -10.67 6.87
CA PRO A 93 -4.79 -11.02 5.77
C PRO A 93 -6.23 -10.60 6.03
N ASN A 94 -6.93 -10.23 4.96
CA ASN A 94 -8.36 -9.91 4.95
C ASN A 94 -8.77 -8.78 5.91
N THR A 95 -7.84 -7.90 6.24
CA THR A 95 -8.13 -6.78 7.17
C THR A 95 -8.61 -5.57 6.38
N ILE A 96 -9.89 -5.25 6.51
CA ILE A 96 -10.48 -4.06 5.91
C ILE A 96 -9.95 -2.84 6.65
N HIS A 97 -9.45 -1.86 5.92
CA HIS A 97 -8.86 -0.67 6.51
C HIS A 97 -9.03 0.56 5.61
N VAL A 98 -8.82 1.72 6.21
CA VAL A 98 -8.82 3.02 5.55
C VAL A 98 -7.58 3.76 6.01
N GLU A 99 -6.85 4.37 5.08
CA GLU A 99 -5.73 5.25 5.41
C GLU A 99 -6.16 6.70 5.24
N GLU A 100 -5.93 7.50 6.25
CA GLU A 100 -6.17 8.93 6.21
C GLU A 100 -4.85 9.68 6.29
N ASN A 101 -4.60 10.57 5.32
CA ASN A 101 -3.46 11.47 5.36
C ASN A 101 -3.81 12.62 6.31
N LEU A 102 -3.05 12.76 7.39
CA LEU A 102 -3.34 13.74 8.44
C LEU A 102 -2.84 15.16 8.11
N SER A 103 -2.07 15.32 7.02
CA SER A 103 -1.70 16.65 6.54
C SER A 103 -2.86 17.30 5.81
N SER A 104 -2.96 18.62 5.87
CA SER A 104 -3.94 19.38 5.10
C SER A 104 -3.39 19.80 3.73
N GLU A 105 -2.08 19.66 3.49
CA GLU A 105 -1.44 20.22 2.28
C GLU A 105 -0.50 19.24 1.58
N GLU A 106 0.16 18.34 2.31
CA GLU A 106 1.23 17.52 1.76
C GLU A 106 0.79 16.08 1.51
N PRO A 107 1.28 15.43 0.45
CA PRO A 107 1.01 14.01 0.27
C PRO A 107 1.77 13.18 1.30
N VAL A 108 1.25 12.01 1.60
CA VAL A 108 1.98 10.99 2.33
C VAL A 108 2.56 9.99 1.34
N GLU A 109 3.74 9.47 1.62
CA GLU A 109 4.38 8.45 0.80
C GLU A 109 4.83 7.29 1.66
N PHE A 110 4.54 6.07 1.21
CA PHE A 110 4.96 4.88 1.93
C PHE A 110 5.19 3.71 0.96
N ILE A 111 6.01 2.77 1.42
CA ILE A 111 6.28 1.54 0.68
C ILE A 111 5.39 0.45 1.25
N VAL A 112 4.83 -0.37 0.38
CA VAL A 112 4.05 -1.56 0.76
C VAL A 112 4.72 -2.79 0.16
N ALA A 113 4.99 -3.77 1.00
CA ALA A 113 5.46 -5.09 0.58
C ALA A 113 4.39 -6.13 0.91
N ARG A 114 4.09 -7.02 -0.03
CA ARG A 114 3.10 -8.09 0.15
C ARG A 114 3.62 -9.41 -0.37
N ASN A 115 3.22 -10.49 0.27
CA ASN A 115 3.45 -11.84 -0.21
C ASN A 115 2.33 -12.23 -1.19
N ALA A 116 2.33 -11.59 -2.35
CA ALA A 116 1.28 -11.77 -3.36
C ALA A 116 1.87 -11.81 -4.77
N THR A 117 1.17 -12.47 -5.68
CA THR A 117 1.58 -12.57 -7.08
C THR A 117 1.08 -11.40 -7.91
N SER A 118 0.25 -10.55 -7.32
CA SER A 118 -0.32 -9.37 -7.99
C SER A 118 -0.55 -8.29 -6.95
N SER A 119 -0.93 -7.10 -7.42
CA SER A 119 -1.38 -6.02 -6.53
C SER A 119 -2.79 -6.36 -6.04
N LEU A 120 -2.89 -7.29 -5.12
CA LEU A 120 -4.16 -7.80 -4.64
C LEU A 120 -4.88 -6.72 -3.83
N VAL A 121 -5.92 -6.15 -4.41
CA VAL A 121 -6.74 -5.10 -3.78
C VAL A 121 -8.20 -5.43 -3.97
N VAL A 122 -8.93 -5.47 -2.87
CA VAL A 122 -10.38 -5.65 -2.87
C VAL A 122 -10.99 -4.40 -2.25
N ASN A 123 -11.61 -3.56 -3.08
CA ASN A 123 -12.28 -2.35 -2.62
C ASN A 123 -13.65 -2.71 -2.07
N VAL A 124 -13.99 -2.14 -0.93
CA VAL A 124 -15.21 -2.48 -0.20
C VAL A 124 -16.19 -1.33 -0.28
N SER A 125 -17.42 -1.64 -0.65
CA SER A 125 -18.50 -0.64 -0.63
C SER A 125 -18.95 -0.40 0.80
N GLU A 126 -19.23 0.84 1.11
CA GLU A 126 -19.80 1.21 2.41
C GLU A 126 -21.31 1.08 2.40
#